data_e31c59ff34a146f8f156d6eadef2d3da
#
_entry.id   e31c59ff34a146f8f156d6eadef2d3da
#
_cell.length_a   1.000
_cell.length_b   1.000
_cell.length_c   1.000
_cell.angle_alpha   90.00
_cell.angle_beta   90.00
_cell.angle_gamma   90.00
#
_symmetry.space_group_name_H-M   'P 1'
#
loop_
_entity.id
_entity.type
_entity.pdbx_description
1 polymer ?
#
loop_
_entity_poly.entity_id
_entity_poly.type
_entity_poly.pdbx_seq_one_letter_code
_entity_poly.pdbx_strand_id
1 'polypeptide(L)'
;FGTVPALELDDGTFIKESLAIIMFLEHKFPNKALITGTPEARGHAIDIERIVDLRIAGPMGGYGHATNSPLGYPADPERAESLKENMQTPLNHLEELLKDKRPLLTGDQISLADCTLQASLQFIRFVEADVLGDRPLLRAWDQRYRERPAAQAVLKW
;
A
#
# COMPACT_ATOMS: atom_id res chain seq x y z
N PHE A 1 10.42 -9.21 -18.29
CA PHE A 1 9.15 -8.46 -18.36
C PHE A 1 9.35 -6.95 -18.51
N GLY A 2 10.58 -6.43 -18.32
CA GLY A 2 10.86 -4.98 -18.38
C GLY A 2 10.23 -4.18 -17.23
N THR A 3 9.89 -4.84 -16.12
CA THR A 3 9.28 -4.23 -14.94
C THR A 3 10.28 -4.08 -13.79
N VAL A 4 10.03 -3.14 -12.90
CA VAL A 4 10.76 -2.94 -11.65
C VAL A 4 9.80 -3.07 -10.46
N PRO A 5 10.32 -3.49 -9.28
CA PRO A 5 11.69 -3.81 -8.94
C PRO A 5 12.15 -5.18 -9.45
N ALA A 6 13.47 -5.37 -9.53
CA ALA A 6 14.09 -6.68 -9.72
C ALA A 6 15.29 -6.78 -8.77
N LEU A 7 15.39 -7.88 -8.03
CA LEU A 7 16.49 -8.17 -7.11
C LEU A 7 17.40 -9.23 -7.73
N GLU A 8 18.66 -8.89 -7.97
CA GLU A 8 19.69 -9.86 -8.36
C GLU A 8 20.26 -10.53 -7.10
N LEU A 9 20.36 -11.85 -7.14
CA LEU A 9 20.98 -12.66 -6.09
C LEU A 9 22.48 -12.89 -6.38
N ASP A 10 23.22 -13.36 -5.37
CA ASP A 10 24.66 -13.57 -5.45
C ASP A 10 25.07 -14.61 -6.52
N ASP A 11 24.16 -15.49 -6.93
CA ASP A 11 24.36 -16.48 -8.00
C ASP A 11 23.98 -15.98 -9.40
N GLY A 12 23.61 -14.69 -9.53
CA GLY A 12 23.19 -14.05 -10.78
C GLY A 12 21.74 -14.32 -11.18
N THR A 13 20.95 -15.02 -10.37
CA THR A 13 19.50 -15.18 -10.62
C THR A 13 18.69 -13.99 -10.13
N PHE A 14 17.45 -13.84 -10.60
CA PHE A 14 16.61 -12.68 -10.29
C PHE A 14 15.28 -13.07 -9.68
N ILE A 15 14.89 -12.35 -8.61
CA ILE A 15 13.51 -12.29 -8.11
C ILE A 15 12.87 -11.02 -8.66
N LYS A 16 11.68 -11.10 -9.29
CA LYS A 16 11.12 -10.01 -10.10
C LYS A 16 9.81 -9.43 -9.58
N GLU A 17 9.09 -10.15 -8.72
CA GLU A 17 7.86 -9.67 -8.12
C GLU A 17 8.13 -9.03 -6.76
N SER A 18 7.58 -7.83 -6.51
CA SER A 18 7.83 -7.06 -5.29
C SER A 18 7.55 -7.86 -4.02
N LEU A 19 6.41 -8.54 -3.94
CA LEU A 19 6.07 -9.37 -2.79
C LEU A 19 7.05 -10.54 -2.61
N ALA A 20 7.49 -11.17 -3.70
CA ALA A 20 8.47 -12.27 -3.63
C ALA A 20 9.83 -11.75 -3.12
N ILE A 21 10.25 -10.57 -3.55
CA ILE A 21 11.46 -9.90 -3.06
C ILE A 21 11.33 -9.63 -1.55
N ILE A 22 10.21 -9.08 -1.13
CA ILE A 22 9.94 -8.78 0.28
C ILE A 22 9.95 -10.06 1.10
N MET A 23 9.26 -11.11 0.68
CA MET A 23 9.25 -12.40 1.39
C MET A 23 10.64 -13.02 1.49
N PHE A 24 11.47 -12.89 0.46
CA PHE A 24 12.87 -13.30 0.52
C PHE A 24 13.64 -12.50 1.58
N LEU A 25 13.48 -11.17 1.61
CA LEU A 25 14.15 -10.30 2.58
C LEU A 25 13.67 -10.55 4.02
N GLU A 26 12.37 -10.79 4.24
CA GLU A 26 11.79 -11.18 5.53
C GLU A 26 12.46 -12.45 6.12
N HIS A 27 12.73 -13.44 5.27
CA HIS A 27 13.43 -14.66 5.68
C HIS A 27 14.94 -14.44 5.86
N LYS A 28 15.57 -13.66 4.98
CA LYS A 28 17.02 -13.39 5.04
C LYS A 28 17.39 -12.48 6.21
N PHE A 29 16.50 -11.57 6.63
CA PHE A 29 16.73 -10.58 7.69
C PHE A 29 15.64 -10.58 8.77
N PRO A 30 15.42 -11.69 9.50
CA PRO A 30 14.28 -11.86 10.40
C PRO A 30 14.22 -10.82 11.53
N ASN A 31 15.36 -10.24 11.93
CA ASN A 31 15.41 -9.21 12.98
C ASN A 31 14.84 -7.85 12.55
N LYS A 32 14.56 -7.68 11.27
CA LYS A 32 13.97 -6.46 10.68
C LYS A 32 12.65 -6.75 9.97
N ALA A 33 12.08 -7.92 10.19
CA ALA A 33 10.87 -8.35 9.54
C ALA A 33 9.67 -7.44 9.88
N LEU A 34 8.84 -7.15 8.87
CA LEU A 34 7.57 -6.43 9.02
C LEU A 34 6.38 -7.41 9.14
N ILE A 35 6.60 -8.69 8.86
CA ILE A 35 5.59 -9.76 8.98
C ILE A 35 5.99 -10.64 10.17
N THR A 36 5.57 -10.23 11.37
CA THR A 36 5.98 -10.84 12.65
C THR A 36 4.83 -11.52 13.36
N GLY A 37 5.11 -12.21 14.47
CA GLY A 37 4.13 -12.86 15.34
C GLY A 37 3.92 -14.35 15.04
N THR A 38 2.79 -14.90 15.53
CA THR A 38 2.41 -16.29 15.32
C THR A 38 2.08 -16.56 13.84
N PRO A 39 2.02 -17.82 13.39
CA PRO A 39 1.59 -18.15 12.03
C PRO A 39 0.26 -17.50 11.65
N GLU A 40 -0.71 -17.46 12.58
CA GLU A 40 -2.02 -16.84 12.37
C GLU A 40 -1.90 -15.32 12.19
N ALA A 41 -1.15 -14.65 13.06
CA ALA A 41 -0.91 -13.20 12.96
C ALA A 41 -0.22 -12.84 11.64
N ARG A 42 0.77 -13.62 11.24
CA ARG A 42 1.47 -13.47 9.95
C ARG A 42 0.51 -13.69 8.77
N GLY A 43 -0.36 -14.71 8.85
CA GLY A 43 -1.39 -14.96 7.85
C GLY A 43 -2.34 -13.78 7.68
N HIS A 44 -2.85 -13.23 8.79
CA HIS A 44 -3.71 -12.05 8.76
C HIS A 44 -2.98 -10.79 8.23
N ALA A 45 -1.72 -10.58 8.59
CA ALA A 45 -0.96 -9.45 8.07
C ALA A 45 -0.76 -9.53 6.54
N ILE A 46 -0.49 -10.73 6.02
CA ILE A 46 -0.38 -10.97 4.58
C ILE A 46 -1.75 -10.82 3.89
N ASP A 47 -2.84 -11.30 4.51
CA ASP A 47 -4.19 -11.15 3.96
C ASP A 47 -4.56 -9.67 3.77
N ILE A 48 -4.35 -8.84 4.80
CA ILE A 48 -4.58 -7.39 4.71
C ILE A 48 -3.67 -6.76 3.65
N GLU A 49 -2.40 -7.16 3.60
CA GLU A 49 -1.47 -6.67 2.56
C GLU A 49 -1.97 -7.01 1.15
N ARG A 50 -2.44 -8.25 0.91
CA ARG A 50 -2.98 -8.66 -0.39
C ARG A 50 -4.25 -7.90 -0.77
N ILE A 51 -5.11 -7.59 0.21
CA ILE A 51 -6.28 -6.72 -0.01
C ILE A 51 -5.81 -5.33 -0.43
N VAL A 52 -4.84 -4.76 0.29
CA VAL A 52 -4.29 -3.44 -0.02
C VAL A 52 -3.65 -3.43 -1.41
N ASP A 53 -2.74 -4.33 -1.69
CA ASP A 53 -1.98 -4.34 -2.95
C ASP A 53 -2.89 -4.58 -4.17
N LEU A 54 -3.69 -5.64 -4.15
CA LEU A 54 -4.46 -6.05 -5.31
C LEU A 54 -5.74 -5.22 -5.52
N ARG A 55 -6.40 -4.80 -4.42
CA ARG A 55 -7.74 -4.21 -4.50
C ARG A 55 -7.76 -2.70 -4.26
N ILE A 56 -6.65 -2.13 -3.80
CA ILE A 56 -6.52 -0.69 -3.53
C ILE A 56 -5.35 -0.11 -4.32
N ALA A 57 -4.12 -0.57 -4.10
CA ALA A 57 -2.91 0.02 -4.70
C ALA A 57 -2.90 -0.08 -6.23
N GLY A 58 -3.22 -1.25 -6.79
CA GLY A 58 -3.33 -1.42 -8.23
C GLY A 58 -4.37 -0.48 -8.86
N PRO A 59 -5.64 -0.50 -8.41
CA PRO A 59 -6.64 0.47 -8.85
C PRO A 59 -6.26 1.94 -8.62
N MET A 60 -5.61 2.30 -7.50
CA MET A 60 -5.12 3.66 -7.25
C MET A 60 -4.12 4.11 -8.31
N GLY A 61 -3.17 3.25 -8.70
CA GLY A 61 -2.23 3.56 -9.78
C GLY A 61 -2.97 3.87 -11.08
N GLY A 62 -3.92 3.01 -11.45
CA GLY A 62 -4.78 3.22 -12.63
C GLY A 62 -5.60 4.51 -12.54
N TYR A 63 -6.20 4.79 -11.38
CA TYR A 63 -6.97 6.00 -11.12
C TYR A 63 -6.11 7.26 -11.30
N GLY A 64 -4.92 7.30 -10.71
CA GLY A 64 -4.00 8.43 -10.87
C GLY A 64 -3.65 8.69 -12.33
N HIS A 65 -3.36 7.62 -13.10
CA HIS A 65 -3.10 7.76 -14.54
C HIS A 65 -4.33 8.14 -15.36
N ALA A 66 -5.53 7.76 -14.93
CA ALA A 66 -6.77 8.14 -15.61
C ALA A 66 -7.26 9.57 -15.27
N THR A 67 -6.70 10.19 -14.23
CA THR A 67 -7.04 11.57 -13.80
C THR A 67 -5.98 12.58 -14.22
N ASN A 68 -4.79 12.49 -13.65
CA ASN A 68 -3.68 13.43 -13.85
C ASN A 68 -2.35 12.65 -13.98
N SER A 69 -2.16 12.02 -15.13
CA SER A 69 -1.02 11.15 -15.38
C SER A 69 0.31 11.91 -15.43
N PRO A 70 1.30 11.61 -14.58
CA PRO A 70 2.63 12.19 -14.68
C PRO A 70 3.38 11.73 -15.95
N LEU A 71 2.87 10.73 -16.67
CA LEU A 71 3.39 10.26 -17.95
C LEU A 71 2.75 10.95 -19.15
N GLY A 72 1.85 11.92 -18.92
CA GLY A 72 1.17 12.68 -19.98
C GLY A 72 0.08 11.90 -20.70
N TYR A 73 -0.44 10.80 -20.13
CA TYR A 73 -1.61 10.12 -20.72
C TYR A 73 -2.84 11.03 -20.63
N PRO A 74 -3.72 11.00 -21.64
CA PRO A 74 -4.96 11.75 -21.59
C PRO A 74 -5.85 11.26 -20.44
N ALA A 75 -6.58 12.18 -19.82
CA ALA A 75 -7.57 11.82 -18.80
C ALA A 75 -8.68 10.93 -19.39
N ASP A 76 -9.11 9.96 -18.59
CA ASP A 76 -10.18 9.01 -18.88
C ASP A 76 -11.17 8.98 -17.71
N PRO A 77 -12.19 9.88 -17.72
CA PRO A 77 -13.11 10.00 -16.60
C PRO A 77 -13.95 8.74 -16.33
N GLU A 78 -14.32 8.01 -17.37
CA GLU A 78 -15.11 6.77 -17.23
C GLU A 78 -14.29 5.69 -16.51
N ARG A 79 -13.05 5.50 -16.94
CA ARG A 79 -12.11 4.59 -16.29
C ARG A 79 -11.80 5.02 -14.85
N ALA A 80 -11.59 6.32 -14.62
CA ALA A 80 -11.34 6.86 -13.29
C ALA A 80 -12.49 6.56 -12.34
N GLU A 81 -13.74 6.80 -12.74
CA GLU A 81 -14.92 6.51 -11.91
C GLU A 81 -15.05 5.01 -11.62
N SER A 82 -14.91 4.15 -12.62
CA SER A 82 -14.95 2.69 -12.44
C SER A 82 -13.87 2.20 -11.45
N LEU A 83 -12.64 2.72 -11.56
CA LEU A 83 -11.56 2.36 -10.61
C LEU A 83 -11.84 2.86 -9.20
N LYS A 84 -12.40 4.06 -9.06
CA LYS A 84 -12.81 4.64 -7.79
C LYS A 84 -13.93 3.81 -7.13
N GLU A 85 -14.93 3.39 -7.88
CA GLU A 85 -16.01 2.51 -7.41
C GLU A 85 -15.45 1.17 -6.92
N ASN A 86 -14.54 0.55 -7.67
CA ASN A 86 -13.92 -0.73 -7.32
C ASN A 86 -13.14 -0.68 -6.00
N MET A 87 -12.60 0.49 -5.63
CA MET A 87 -11.89 0.68 -4.38
C MET A 87 -12.80 0.88 -3.16
N GLN A 88 -14.11 1.17 -3.32
CA GLN A 88 -14.99 1.50 -2.20
C GLN A 88 -15.09 0.37 -1.19
N THR A 89 -15.34 -0.86 -1.64
CA THR A 89 -15.47 -2.02 -0.75
C THR A 89 -14.20 -2.31 0.05
N PRO A 90 -13.00 -2.43 -0.54
CA PRO A 90 -11.80 -2.66 0.23
C PRO A 90 -11.40 -1.47 1.13
N LEU A 91 -11.64 -0.23 0.72
CA LEU A 91 -11.43 0.93 1.60
C LEU A 91 -12.39 0.94 2.80
N ASN A 92 -13.66 0.57 2.60
CA ASN A 92 -14.62 0.41 3.70
C ASN A 92 -14.19 -0.72 4.65
N HIS A 93 -13.62 -1.80 4.12
CA HIS A 93 -13.08 -2.88 4.95
C HIS A 93 -11.94 -2.38 5.85
N LEU A 94 -11.00 -1.59 5.32
CA LEU A 94 -9.92 -1.01 6.12
C LEU A 94 -10.45 0.00 7.18
N GLU A 95 -11.45 0.81 6.82
CA GLU A 95 -12.12 1.71 7.76
C GLU A 95 -12.74 0.92 8.91
N GLU A 96 -13.39 -0.22 8.62
CA GLU A 96 -14.01 -1.11 9.61
C GLU A 96 -12.97 -1.74 10.54
N LEU A 97 -11.82 -2.20 10.02
CA LEU A 97 -10.72 -2.74 10.83
C LEU A 97 -10.22 -1.74 11.88
N LEU A 98 -10.21 -0.45 11.55
CA LEU A 98 -9.71 0.59 12.45
C LEU A 98 -10.70 0.98 13.57
N LYS A 99 -11.92 0.45 13.57
CA LYS A 99 -12.92 0.71 14.64
C LYS A 99 -12.52 0.16 16.00
N ASP A 100 -11.69 -0.85 16.05
CA ASP A 100 -11.15 -1.38 17.31
C ASP A 100 -10.05 -0.48 17.92
N LYS A 101 -9.79 0.69 17.31
CA LYS A 101 -8.81 1.70 17.74
C LYS A 101 -7.35 1.27 17.61
N ARG A 102 -7.06 0.23 16.83
CA ARG A 102 -5.67 -0.12 16.50
C ARG A 102 -4.98 1.07 15.81
N PRO A 103 -3.71 1.35 16.12
CA PRO A 103 -3.00 2.48 15.52
C PRO A 103 -2.59 2.25 14.05
N LEU A 104 -2.39 0.99 13.65
CA LEU A 104 -1.94 0.57 12.32
C LEU A 104 -2.84 -0.55 11.78
N LEU A 105 -2.76 -0.85 10.49
CA LEU A 105 -3.70 -1.77 9.82
C LEU A 105 -3.73 -3.18 10.40
N THR A 106 -2.61 -3.65 10.96
CA THR A 106 -2.49 -5.00 11.51
C THR A 106 -2.30 -5.06 13.04
N GLY A 107 -2.38 -3.91 13.72
CA GLY A 107 -2.22 -3.81 15.17
C GLY A 107 -1.30 -2.66 15.60
N ASP A 108 -0.40 -2.92 16.56
CA ASP A 108 0.45 -1.89 17.15
C ASP A 108 1.81 -1.72 16.44
N GLN A 109 2.19 -2.67 15.61
CA GLN A 109 3.45 -2.65 14.87
C GLN A 109 3.22 -2.34 13.41
N ILE A 110 4.17 -1.59 12.81
CA ILE A 110 4.15 -1.33 11.37
C ILE A 110 4.20 -2.65 10.62
N SER A 111 3.38 -2.77 9.60
CA SER A 111 3.33 -3.94 8.73
C SER A 111 3.58 -3.57 7.27
N LEU A 112 3.76 -4.58 6.44
CA LEU A 112 3.86 -4.41 5.00
C LEU A 112 2.59 -3.74 4.43
N ALA A 113 1.40 -4.08 4.93
CA ALA A 113 0.14 -3.47 4.50
C ALA A 113 0.12 -1.95 4.70
N ASP A 114 0.64 -1.47 5.85
CA ASP A 114 0.76 -0.02 6.10
C ASP A 114 1.70 0.65 5.10
N CYS A 115 2.83 0.02 4.80
CA CYS A 115 3.79 0.53 3.82
C CYS A 115 3.20 0.59 2.41
N THR A 116 2.52 -0.47 1.98
CA THR A 116 1.89 -0.57 0.64
C THR A 116 0.78 0.48 0.47
N LEU A 117 -0.11 0.62 1.46
CA LEU A 117 -1.18 1.61 1.40
C LEU A 117 -0.60 3.03 1.37
N GLN A 118 0.38 3.32 2.21
CA GLN A 118 0.95 4.66 2.26
C GLN A 118 1.71 5.04 0.99
N ALA A 119 2.44 4.09 0.39
CA ALA A 119 3.10 4.32 -0.90
C ALA A 119 2.08 4.66 -1.99
N SER A 120 0.94 3.99 -2.00
CA SER A 120 -0.13 4.24 -2.97
C SER A 120 -0.82 5.59 -2.74
N LEU A 121 -1.09 5.96 -1.49
CA LEU A 121 -1.63 7.28 -1.13
C LEU A 121 -0.65 8.41 -1.45
N GLN A 122 0.66 8.14 -1.37
CA GLN A 122 1.68 9.09 -1.79
C GLN A 122 1.56 9.41 -3.29
N PHE A 123 1.36 8.39 -4.13
CA PHE A 123 1.13 8.60 -5.55
C PHE A 123 -0.17 9.37 -5.83
N ILE A 124 -1.26 9.07 -5.11
CA ILE A 124 -2.53 9.80 -5.22
C ILE A 124 -2.37 11.28 -4.88
N ARG A 125 -1.61 11.62 -3.84
CA ARG A 125 -1.29 13.03 -3.51
C ARG A 125 -0.45 13.70 -4.61
N PHE A 126 0.52 12.98 -5.14
CA PHE A 126 1.36 13.48 -6.23
C PHE A 126 0.55 13.87 -7.47
N VAL A 127 -0.52 13.15 -7.77
CA VAL A 127 -1.44 13.48 -8.87
C VAL A 127 -2.60 14.40 -8.44
N GLU A 128 -2.53 14.97 -7.22
CA GLU A 128 -3.49 15.92 -6.66
C GLU A 128 -4.92 15.37 -6.56
N ALA A 129 -5.05 14.07 -6.25
CA ALA A 129 -6.33 13.39 -6.14
C ALA A 129 -6.66 12.96 -4.70
N ASP A 130 -7.93 12.63 -4.43
CA ASP A 130 -8.40 12.04 -3.18
C ASP A 130 -9.27 10.81 -3.46
N VAL A 131 -8.93 9.70 -2.80
CA VAL A 131 -9.65 8.44 -2.90
C VAL A 131 -10.22 7.97 -1.56
N LEU A 132 -9.81 8.60 -0.44
CA LEU A 132 -10.26 8.18 0.89
C LEU A 132 -11.71 8.59 1.18
N GLY A 133 -12.21 9.67 0.57
CA GLY A 133 -13.59 10.12 0.75
C GLY A 133 -13.94 10.34 2.23
N ASP A 134 -15.16 9.97 2.64
CA ASP A 134 -15.63 10.09 4.03
C ASP A 134 -15.26 8.84 4.85
N ARG A 135 -13.96 8.71 5.16
CA ARG A 135 -13.39 7.63 6.00
C ARG A 135 -12.49 8.23 7.08
N PRO A 136 -13.07 8.71 8.18
CA PRO A 136 -12.34 9.44 9.20
C PRO A 136 -11.25 8.62 9.89
N LEU A 137 -11.43 7.30 10.06
CA LEU A 137 -10.43 6.46 10.71
C LEU A 137 -9.23 6.20 9.79
N LEU A 138 -9.46 5.99 8.49
CA LEU A 138 -8.38 5.89 7.50
C LEU A 138 -7.64 7.22 7.35
N ARG A 139 -8.33 8.35 7.34
CA ARG A 139 -7.69 9.68 7.34
C ARG A 139 -6.84 9.90 8.58
N ALA A 140 -7.34 9.51 9.75
CA ALA A 140 -6.59 9.59 11.01
C ALA A 140 -5.39 8.63 11.01
N TRP A 141 -5.53 7.42 10.44
CA TRP A 141 -4.43 6.48 10.25
C TRP A 141 -3.36 7.08 9.30
N ASP A 142 -3.76 7.65 8.16
CA ASP A 142 -2.85 8.28 7.19
C ASP A 142 -2.06 9.42 7.83
N GLN A 143 -2.73 10.28 8.61
CA GLN A 143 -2.06 11.35 9.33
C GLN A 143 -1.04 10.81 10.32
N ARG A 144 -1.41 9.86 11.20
CA ARG A 144 -0.50 9.25 12.17
C ARG A 144 0.69 8.56 11.50
N TYR A 145 0.46 7.86 10.38
CA TYR A 145 1.55 7.22 9.64
C TYR A 145 2.57 8.26 9.16
N ARG A 146 2.12 9.35 8.57
CA ARG A 146 2.98 10.42 8.04
C ARG A 146 3.73 11.20 9.12
N GLU A 147 3.21 11.27 10.34
CA GLU A 147 3.87 11.90 11.48
C GLU A 147 5.06 11.08 12.02
N ARG A 148 5.21 9.83 11.62
CA ARG A 148 6.34 8.98 12.03
C ARG A 148 7.66 9.53 11.47
N PRO A 149 8.75 9.57 12.26
CA PRO A 149 10.04 10.09 11.79
C PRO A 149 10.55 9.42 10.51
N ALA A 150 10.41 8.09 10.41
CA ALA A 150 10.81 7.35 9.21
C ALA A 150 9.96 7.72 7.97
N ALA A 151 8.66 8.02 8.16
CA ALA A 151 7.81 8.48 7.07
C ALA A 151 8.20 9.89 6.63
N GLN A 152 8.40 10.81 7.58
CA GLN A 152 8.82 12.20 7.29
C GLN A 152 10.16 12.26 6.55
N ALA A 153 11.05 11.30 6.76
CA ALA A 153 12.33 11.23 6.06
C ALA A 153 12.19 10.94 4.56
N VAL A 154 11.14 10.25 4.14
CA VAL A 154 10.96 9.75 2.76
C VAL A 154 9.71 10.30 2.05
N LEU A 155 8.64 10.59 2.77
CA LEU A 155 7.40 11.13 2.18
C LEU A 155 7.54 12.66 1.98
N LYS A 156 7.27 13.14 0.77
CA LYS A 156 7.49 14.54 0.39
C LYS A 156 6.18 15.31 0.14
N TRP A 157 5.02 14.62 0.07
CA TRP A 157 3.72 15.18 -0.33
C TRP A 157 2.67 15.11 0.77
#